data_54a24b25063372d46cc6360c35fa2bc3
#
_entry.id   54a24b25063372d46cc6360c35fa2bc3
#
_cell.length_a   1.000
_cell.length_b   1.000
_cell.length_c   1.000
_cell.angle_alpha   90.00
_cell.angle_beta   90.00
_cell.angle_gamma   90.00
#
_symmetry.space_group_name_H-M   'P 1'
#
loop_
_entity.id
_entity.type
_entity.pdbx_description
1 polymer ?
#
loop_
_entity_poly.entity_id
_entity_poly.type
_entity_poly.pdbx_seq_one_letter_code
_entity_poly.pdbx_strand_id
1 'polypeptide(L)'
;KLSQPGRKTTDYVVPYMWGTAGLLYNKADVSRDEVMSWKCLWDPRFRNKILMKDSYRDAYGTAIIYAHARELANGTITVEQLMNDSSPEMIAIAEEYLKKMKPNIAGWEADFGKEMMTKGKAWLNFTWSGDAVWAMEEASAVGVDLGYEVPLEGSNIWYDGWAIPKYARNVKAASYFMDYLCRPDIVCRNMEVTGYVSTVATPEILAEKIDTTQTEFSDVSYFFGPGAERVQIDPAQYPDRKVVERCAMIRDFGNETEVVLEMWSRVKGDNLNSWIVILIFAVFGLLFVWVVYKRINRYQQKRRHRRRRSWYKKK
;
A
#
# COMPACT_ATOMS: atom_id res chain seq x y z
N LYS A 1 13.51 2.89 -18.30
CA LYS A 1 14.21 2.17 -17.19
C LYS A 1 13.65 0.76 -16.91
N LEU A 2 12.50 0.38 -17.44
CA LEU A 2 11.89 -0.97 -17.30
C LEU A 2 12.22 -1.91 -18.47
N SER A 3 13.04 -1.48 -19.41
CA SER A 3 13.39 -2.29 -20.58
C SER A 3 14.54 -3.24 -20.26
N GLN A 4 14.34 -4.52 -20.52
CA GLN A 4 15.46 -5.46 -20.68
C GLN A 4 16.26 -5.09 -21.95
N PRO A 5 17.55 -5.42 -22.04
CA PRO A 5 18.33 -5.18 -23.27
C PRO A 5 17.58 -5.68 -24.50
N GLY A 6 17.30 -4.77 -25.45
CA GLY A 6 16.61 -5.08 -26.72
C GLY A 6 15.07 -5.16 -26.68
N ARG A 7 14.42 -4.87 -25.53
CA ARG A 7 12.95 -4.86 -25.41
C ARG A 7 12.48 -3.62 -24.65
N LYS A 8 11.48 -2.92 -25.18
CA LYS A 8 10.84 -1.78 -24.51
C LYS A 8 9.60 -2.26 -23.78
N THR A 9 9.29 -1.69 -22.63
CA THR A 9 8.04 -1.97 -21.89
C THR A 9 6.82 -1.70 -22.78
N THR A 10 6.89 -0.66 -23.57
CA THR A 10 5.83 -0.28 -24.54
C THR A 10 5.59 -1.32 -25.64
N ASP A 11 6.45 -2.31 -25.81
CA ASP A 11 6.22 -3.43 -26.74
C ASP A 11 5.17 -4.43 -26.18
N TYR A 12 4.88 -4.36 -24.88
CA TYR A 12 4.03 -5.34 -24.17
C TYR A 12 2.88 -4.70 -23.40
N VAL A 13 3.01 -3.43 -23.06
CA VAL A 13 2.10 -2.74 -22.13
C VAL A 13 1.71 -1.39 -22.71
N VAL A 14 0.41 -1.10 -22.70
CA VAL A 14 -0.11 0.26 -22.89
C VAL A 14 -0.21 0.89 -21.51
N PRO A 15 0.59 1.93 -21.18
CA PRO A 15 0.50 2.60 -19.89
C PRO A 15 -0.91 3.16 -19.65
N TYR A 16 -1.37 3.13 -18.39
CA TYR A 16 -2.74 3.52 -18.03
C TYR A 16 -2.77 4.63 -16.99
N MET A 17 -2.38 4.32 -15.77
CA MET A 17 -2.33 5.28 -14.66
C MET A 17 -0.93 5.30 -14.04
N TRP A 18 -0.59 6.40 -13.35
CA TRP A 18 0.65 6.51 -12.61
C TRP A 18 0.45 7.33 -11.33
N GLY A 19 1.40 7.30 -10.44
CA GLY A 19 1.37 8.09 -9.22
C GLY A 19 2.59 7.86 -8.34
N THR A 20 2.54 8.48 -7.18
CA THR A 20 3.54 8.37 -6.13
C THR A 20 2.96 7.65 -4.92
N ALA A 21 3.83 7.08 -4.08
CA ALA A 21 3.48 6.69 -2.72
C ALA A 21 3.89 7.83 -1.76
N GLY A 22 3.09 8.06 -0.74
CA GLY A 22 3.32 9.16 0.20
C GLY A 22 2.49 9.03 1.46
N LEU A 23 2.39 10.13 2.19
CA LEU A 23 1.66 10.22 3.44
C LEU A 23 0.42 11.09 3.29
N LEU A 24 -0.75 10.46 3.40
CA LEU A 24 -2.02 11.13 3.63
C LEU A 24 -2.15 11.40 5.12
N TYR A 25 -2.44 12.64 5.53
CA TYR A 25 -2.48 13.04 6.92
C TYR A 25 -3.68 13.92 7.24
N ASN A 26 -4.18 13.82 8.48
CA ASN A 26 -5.22 14.68 9.00
C ASN A 26 -4.59 15.97 9.52
N LYS A 27 -4.88 17.11 8.89
CA LYS A 27 -4.31 18.42 9.23
C LYS A 27 -4.73 18.91 10.62
N ALA A 28 -5.79 18.37 11.20
CA ALA A 28 -6.17 18.67 12.59
C ALA A 28 -5.22 18.07 13.63
N ASP A 29 -4.56 16.96 13.30
CA ASP A 29 -3.72 16.19 14.21
C ASP A 29 -2.22 16.29 13.89
N VAL A 30 -1.89 16.55 12.59
CA VAL A 30 -0.52 16.46 12.05
C VAL A 30 -0.25 17.65 11.14
N SER A 31 0.88 18.33 11.35
CA SER A 31 1.31 19.41 10.48
C SER A 31 2.02 18.90 9.22
N ARG A 32 2.04 19.73 8.16
CA ARG A 32 2.76 19.44 6.92
C ARG A 32 4.24 19.13 7.18
N ASP A 33 4.90 19.91 8.02
CA ASP A 33 6.34 19.76 8.30
C ASP A 33 6.68 18.38 8.89
N GLU A 34 5.76 17.81 9.68
CA GLU A 34 5.96 16.49 10.29
C GLU A 34 5.96 15.35 9.26
N VAL A 35 5.21 15.51 8.18
CA VAL A 35 5.09 14.50 7.11
C VAL A 35 6.08 14.70 5.97
N MET A 36 6.87 15.76 5.99
CA MET A 36 7.93 15.98 5.01
C MET A 36 9.10 15.00 5.14
N SER A 37 9.12 14.16 6.16
CA SER A 37 10.10 13.09 6.35
C SER A 37 9.42 11.80 6.77
N TRP A 38 9.89 10.67 6.25
CA TRP A 38 9.47 9.34 6.69
C TRP A 38 9.66 9.10 8.18
N LYS A 39 10.50 9.91 8.86
CA LYS A 39 10.76 9.84 10.30
C LYS A 39 9.48 9.76 11.14
N CYS A 40 8.39 10.43 10.72
CA CYS A 40 7.12 10.42 11.45
C CYS A 40 6.56 9.00 11.66
N LEU A 41 6.82 8.06 10.75
CA LEU A 41 6.35 6.68 10.88
C LEU A 41 6.97 5.96 12.09
N TRP A 42 8.14 6.41 12.56
CA TRP A 42 8.86 5.86 13.72
C TRP A 42 8.71 6.70 15.00
N ASP A 43 8.00 7.83 14.95
CA ASP A 43 7.76 8.65 16.11
C ASP A 43 6.72 7.99 17.05
N PRO A 44 7.07 7.74 18.35
CA PRO A 44 6.15 7.15 19.32
C PRO A 44 4.84 7.93 19.54
N ARG A 45 4.80 9.22 19.20
CA ARG A 45 3.59 10.04 19.23
C ARG A 45 2.46 9.45 18.38
N PHE A 46 2.81 8.78 17.29
CA PHE A 46 1.86 8.16 16.37
C PHE A 46 1.48 6.71 16.73
N ARG A 47 1.75 6.28 17.98
CA ARG A 47 1.45 4.93 18.42
C ARG A 47 -0.02 4.57 18.15
N ASN A 48 -0.23 3.50 17.36
CA ASN A 48 -1.55 3.01 16.94
C ASN A 48 -2.42 4.09 16.21
N LYS A 49 -1.77 4.96 15.42
CA LYS A 49 -2.41 6.05 14.69
C LYS A 49 -2.13 6.02 13.18
N ILE A 50 -1.25 5.12 12.74
CA ILE A 50 -0.82 5.03 11.36
C ILE A 50 -1.51 3.86 10.68
N LEU A 51 -2.03 4.10 9.49
CA LEU A 51 -2.39 3.05 8.54
C LEU A 51 -1.26 2.89 7.52
N MET A 52 -1.00 1.66 7.14
CA MET A 52 0.06 1.32 6.19
C MET A 52 -0.48 0.36 5.14
N LYS A 53 -0.20 0.61 3.87
CA LYS A 53 -0.54 -0.33 2.79
C LYS A 53 0.02 -1.72 3.08
N ASP A 54 -0.81 -2.75 2.91
CA ASP A 54 -0.40 -4.16 2.98
C ASP A 54 0.37 -4.55 1.71
N SER A 55 1.44 -3.81 1.47
CA SER A 55 2.36 -3.99 0.34
C SER A 55 3.76 -4.19 0.86
N TYR A 56 4.28 -5.41 0.74
CA TYR A 56 5.64 -5.73 1.19
C TYR A 56 6.71 -4.90 0.46
N ARG A 57 6.48 -4.55 -0.79
CA ARG A 57 7.41 -3.75 -1.61
C ARG A 57 7.48 -2.31 -1.13
N ASP A 58 6.33 -1.68 -0.93
CA ASP A 58 6.25 -0.29 -0.46
C ASP A 58 6.77 -0.18 0.98
N ALA A 59 6.39 -1.13 1.85
CA ALA A 59 6.89 -1.16 3.23
C ALA A 59 8.41 -1.35 3.28
N TYR A 60 8.94 -2.27 2.49
CA TYR A 60 10.39 -2.49 2.34
C TYR A 60 11.09 -1.20 1.90
N GLY A 61 10.63 -0.63 0.77
CA GLY A 61 11.23 0.58 0.19
C GLY A 61 11.26 1.75 1.19
N THR A 62 10.14 1.98 1.88
CA THR A 62 10.03 3.04 2.88
C THR A 62 11.00 2.84 4.05
N ALA A 63 11.12 1.61 4.56
CA ALA A 63 12.02 1.29 5.67
C ALA A 63 13.49 1.51 5.29
N ILE A 64 13.90 1.06 4.11
CA ILE A 64 15.28 1.21 3.62
C ILE A 64 15.62 2.67 3.31
N ILE A 65 14.71 3.43 2.70
CA ILE A 65 14.90 4.86 2.46
C ILE A 65 15.14 5.59 3.78
N TYR A 66 14.30 5.34 4.79
CA TYR A 66 14.46 5.99 6.08
C TYR A 66 15.72 5.55 6.83
N ALA A 67 16.06 4.26 6.77
CA ALA A 67 17.29 3.74 7.40
C ALA A 67 18.56 4.41 6.85
N HIS A 68 18.55 4.81 5.57
CA HIS A 68 19.69 5.41 4.87
C HIS A 68 19.44 6.90 4.53
N ALA A 69 18.60 7.59 5.30
CA ALA A 69 18.25 8.98 5.03
C ALA A 69 19.48 9.93 5.03
N ARG A 70 20.52 9.62 5.80
CA ARG A 70 21.77 10.41 5.83
C ARG A 70 22.59 10.23 4.55
N GLU A 71 22.72 9.01 4.08
CA GLU A 71 23.43 8.66 2.85
C GLU A 71 22.73 9.25 1.62
N LEU A 72 21.39 9.25 1.62
CA LEU A 72 20.59 9.94 0.61
C LEU A 72 20.83 11.45 0.63
N ALA A 73 20.78 12.07 1.81
CA ALA A 73 21.02 13.52 1.98
C ALA A 73 22.43 13.94 1.53
N ASN A 74 23.42 13.07 1.72
CA ASN A 74 24.81 13.31 1.29
C ASN A 74 25.05 12.94 -0.20
N GLY A 75 24.07 12.40 -0.89
CA GLY A 75 24.18 11.98 -2.29
C GLY A 75 25.10 10.77 -2.54
N THR A 76 25.43 9.99 -1.49
CA THR A 76 26.29 8.80 -1.60
C THR A 76 25.55 7.58 -2.13
N ILE A 77 24.23 7.58 -2.03
CA ILE A 77 23.35 6.52 -2.56
C ILE A 77 22.09 7.18 -3.14
N THR A 78 21.40 6.47 -4.02
CA THR A 78 20.14 6.93 -4.62
C THR A 78 18.95 6.10 -4.13
N VAL A 79 17.75 6.69 -4.19
CA VAL A 79 16.49 5.97 -3.87
C VAL A 79 16.33 4.74 -4.76
N GLU A 80 16.70 4.83 -6.05
CA GLU A 80 16.65 3.70 -6.99
C GLU A 80 17.53 2.53 -6.54
N GLN A 81 18.74 2.81 -6.04
CA GLN A 81 19.64 1.78 -5.53
C GLN A 81 19.08 1.12 -4.29
N LEU A 82 18.63 1.92 -3.30
CA LEU A 82 18.11 1.42 -2.03
C LEU A 82 16.86 0.55 -2.20
N MET A 83 15.86 1.05 -2.90
CA MET A 83 14.57 0.36 -3.03
C MET A 83 14.67 -0.96 -3.81
N ASN A 84 15.71 -1.13 -4.62
CA ASN A 84 15.91 -2.28 -5.49
C ASN A 84 17.08 -3.18 -5.07
N ASP A 85 17.69 -2.89 -3.93
CA ASP A 85 18.69 -3.77 -3.30
C ASP A 85 17.97 -4.78 -2.40
N SER A 86 18.01 -6.05 -2.79
CA SER A 86 17.43 -7.17 -2.05
C SER A 86 18.50 -8.07 -1.44
N SER A 87 19.68 -7.52 -1.15
CA SER A 87 20.72 -8.24 -0.44
C SER A 87 20.25 -8.67 0.96
N PRO A 88 20.80 -9.77 1.50
CA PRO A 88 20.45 -10.24 2.83
C PRO A 88 20.65 -9.19 3.93
N GLU A 89 21.66 -8.33 3.77
CA GLU A 89 21.94 -7.22 4.68
C GLU A 89 20.82 -6.18 4.65
N MET A 90 20.40 -5.74 3.46
CA MET A 90 19.31 -4.76 3.31
C MET A 90 17.97 -5.31 3.76
N ILE A 91 17.70 -6.59 3.51
CA ILE A 91 16.48 -7.25 4.01
C ILE A 91 16.47 -7.27 5.55
N ALA A 92 17.62 -7.54 6.20
CA ALA A 92 17.72 -7.54 7.66
C ALA A 92 17.51 -6.13 8.25
N ILE A 93 18.07 -5.09 7.64
CA ILE A 93 17.87 -3.69 8.02
C ILE A 93 16.39 -3.31 7.88
N ALA A 94 15.78 -3.65 6.74
CA ALA A 94 14.34 -3.38 6.52
C ALA A 94 13.46 -4.05 7.57
N GLU A 95 13.73 -5.32 7.90
CA GLU A 95 13.01 -6.06 8.94
C GLU A 95 13.11 -5.38 10.29
N GLU A 96 14.31 -4.97 10.70
CA GLU A 96 14.56 -4.28 11.95
C GLU A 96 13.75 -2.96 12.04
N TYR A 97 13.83 -2.13 10.99
CA TYR A 97 13.13 -0.85 10.94
C TYR A 97 11.61 -1.03 10.92
N LEU A 98 11.09 -1.97 10.14
CA LEU A 98 9.66 -2.27 10.11
C LEU A 98 9.14 -2.78 11.46
N LYS A 99 9.90 -3.61 12.17
CA LYS A 99 9.54 -4.05 13.54
C LYS A 99 9.54 -2.89 14.53
N LYS A 100 10.47 -1.94 14.41
CA LYS A 100 10.48 -0.71 15.23
C LYS A 100 9.28 0.20 14.95
N MET A 101 8.84 0.30 13.69
CA MET A 101 7.68 1.09 13.28
C MET A 101 6.35 0.46 13.73
N LYS A 102 6.29 -0.87 13.78
CA LYS A 102 5.06 -1.65 14.01
C LYS A 102 4.17 -1.20 15.17
N PRO A 103 4.70 -0.77 16.36
CA PRO A 103 3.85 -0.25 17.44
C PRO A 103 3.01 0.98 17.06
N ASN A 104 3.38 1.71 16.01
CA ASN A 104 2.67 2.87 15.52
C ASN A 104 1.54 2.49 14.53
N ILE A 105 1.59 1.27 13.98
CA ILE A 105 0.63 0.81 12.97
C ILE A 105 -0.67 0.37 13.64
N ALA A 106 -1.75 1.07 13.30
CA ALA A 106 -3.12 0.72 13.67
C ALA A 106 -3.70 -0.38 12.79
N GLY A 107 -3.25 -0.48 11.54
CA GLY A 107 -3.69 -1.50 10.60
C GLY A 107 -2.88 -1.54 9.31
N TRP A 108 -2.69 -2.76 8.81
CA TRP A 108 -2.22 -3.02 7.45
C TRP A 108 -3.44 -3.03 6.55
N GLU A 109 -3.48 -2.16 5.55
CA GLU A 109 -4.68 -1.92 4.76
C GLU A 109 -4.45 -2.10 3.25
N ALA A 110 -5.47 -2.58 2.56
CA ALA A 110 -5.49 -2.61 1.09
C ALA A 110 -6.35 -1.47 0.54
N ASP A 111 -7.59 -1.32 1.05
CA ASP A 111 -8.57 -0.35 0.55
C ASP A 111 -9.26 0.47 1.65
N PHE A 112 -9.34 -0.04 2.89
CA PHE A 112 -10.13 0.61 3.94
C PHE A 112 -9.45 1.85 4.53
N GLY A 113 -8.18 2.08 4.25
CA GLY A 113 -7.40 3.21 4.80
C GLY A 113 -8.00 4.55 4.42
N LYS A 114 -8.36 4.73 3.17
CA LYS A 114 -9.00 5.94 2.66
C LYS A 114 -10.30 6.29 3.40
N GLU A 115 -11.17 5.28 3.67
CA GLU A 115 -12.38 5.50 4.45
C GLU A 115 -12.12 5.81 5.93
N MET A 116 -11.08 5.24 6.52
CA MET A 116 -10.70 5.53 7.90
C MET A 116 -10.19 6.95 8.04
N MET A 117 -9.43 7.44 7.06
CA MET A 117 -8.97 8.83 7.01
C MET A 117 -10.13 9.80 6.82
N THR A 118 -11.05 9.54 5.88
CA THR A 118 -12.28 10.33 5.65
C THR A 118 -13.11 10.48 6.91
N LYS A 119 -13.14 9.46 7.77
CA LYS A 119 -13.87 9.46 9.04
C LYS A 119 -13.08 10.05 10.21
N GLY A 120 -11.87 10.57 9.98
CA GLY A 120 -10.97 11.11 11.02
C GLY A 120 -10.51 10.07 12.06
N LYS A 121 -10.49 8.77 11.71
CA LYS A 121 -10.16 7.68 12.64
C LYS A 121 -8.67 7.32 12.69
N ALA A 122 -7.89 7.80 11.74
CA ALA A 122 -6.44 7.68 11.73
C ALA A 122 -5.82 9.05 11.49
N TRP A 123 -4.56 9.23 11.91
CA TRP A 123 -3.84 10.49 11.76
C TRP A 123 -2.98 10.50 10.52
N LEU A 124 -2.40 9.34 10.19
CA LEU A 124 -1.53 9.13 9.04
C LEU A 124 -1.95 7.87 8.29
N ASN A 125 -1.83 7.91 6.97
CA ASN A 125 -1.91 6.74 6.12
C ASN A 125 -0.81 6.79 5.06
N PHE A 126 0.09 5.80 5.07
CA PHE A 126 0.93 5.55 3.91
C PHE A 126 0.04 5.03 2.78
N THR A 127 -0.07 5.78 1.70
CA THR A 127 -0.97 5.44 0.60
C THR A 127 -0.44 5.88 -0.75
N TRP A 128 -1.11 5.46 -1.80
CA TRP A 128 -0.85 5.92 -3.16
C TRP A 128 -1.61 7.22 -3.45
N SER A 129 -1.03 8.06 -4.31
CA SER A 129 -1.54 9.42 -4.57
C SER A 129 -3.01 9.45 -5.02
N GLY A 130 -3.46 8.50 -5.85
CA GLY A 130 -4.86 8.46 -6.29
C GLY A 130 -5.84 8.15 -5.16
N ASP A 131 -5.51 7.21 -4.26
CA ASP A 131 -6.31 6.96 -3.06
C ASP A 131 -6.32 8.18 -2.12
N ALA A 132 -5.20 8.93 -2.07
CA ALA A 132 -5.12 10.15 -1.29
C ALA A 132 -6.03 11.26 -1.85
N VAL A 133 -6.00 11.50 -3.16
CA VAL A 133 -6.86 12.49 -3.83
C VAL A 133 -8.34 12.16 -3.60
N TRP A 134 -8.75 10.92 -3.85
CA TRP A 134 -10.10 10.48 -3.58
C TRP A 134 -10.49 10.70 -2.10
N ALA A 135 -9.61 10.35 -1.16
CA ALA A 135 -9.89 10.53 0.27
C ALA A 135 -9.97 12.01 0.68
N MET A 136 -9.15 12.89 0.10
CA MET A 136 -9.19 14.33 0.36
C MET A 136 -10.50 14.96 -0.13
N GLU A 137 -10.99 14.56 -1.32
CA GLU A 137 -12.27 15.01 -1.86
C GLU A 137 -13.44 14.58 -0.97
N GLU A 138 -13.54 13.29 -0.64
CA GLU A 138 -14.60 12.74 0.21
C GLU A 138 -14.56 13.32 1.64
N ALA A 139 -13.36 13.51 2.19
CA ALA A 139 -13.16 14.08 3.52
C ALA A 139 -13.63 15.54 3.59
N SER A 140 -13.34 16.32 2.56
CA SER A 140 -13.76 17.71 2.46
C SER A 140 -15.29 17.84 2.53
N ALA A 141 -16.02 16.93 1.89
CA ALA A 141 -17.48 16.91 1.92
C ALA A 141 -18.08 16.69 3.31
N VAL A 142 -17.33 16.09 4.24
CA VAL A 142 -17.75 15.84 5.63
C VAL A 142 -17.02 16.71 6.66
N GLY A 143 -16.27 17.71 6.21
CA GLY A 143 -15.57 18.68 7.07
C GLY A 143 -14.28 18.17 7.68
N VAL A 144 -13.65 17.12 7.13
CA VAL A 144 -12.33 16.63 7.50
C VAL A 144 -11.30 17.17 6.50
N ASP A 145 -10.28 17.88 6.99
CA ASP A 145 -9.23 18.45 6.16
C ASP A 145 -8.00 17.52 6.13
N LEU A 146 -7.78 16.90 5.01
CA LEU A 146 -6.64 16.02 4.76
C LEU A 146 -5.60 16.70 3.86
N GLY A 147 -4.36 16.24 3.95
CA GLY A 147 -3.26 16.61 3.06
C GLY A 147 -2.46 15.41 2.63
N TYR A 148 -1.76 15.53 1.51
CA TYR A 148 -0.88 14.48 0.99
C TYR A 148 0.50 15.04 0.69
N GLU A 149 1.55 14.35 1.14
CA GLU A 149 2.94 14.73 0.87
C GLU A 149 3.80 13.53 0.51
N VAL A 150 4.73 13.75 -0.39
CA VAL A 150 5.83 12.81 -0.67
C VAL A 150 7.06 13.29 0.11
N PRO A 151 7.58 12.52 1.08
CA PRO A 151 8.69 12.91 1.91
C PRO A 151 9.97 13.27 1.13
N LEU A 152 10.80 14.10 1.74
CA LEU A 152 12.00 14.68 1.11
C LEU A 152 13.07 13.63 0.80
N GLU A 153 13.11 12.52 1.53
CA GLU A 153 14.03 11.41 1.28
C GLU A 153 13.71 10.67 -0.02
N GLY A 154 12.56 10.94 -0.63
CA GLY A 154 12.09 10.26 -1.82
C GLY A 154 11.14 9.11 -1.54
N SER A 155 10.57 8.54 -2.58
CA SER A 155 9.53 7.51 -2.48
C SER A 155 9.44 6.65 -3.75
N ASN A 156 8.47 5.72 -3.73
CA ASN A 156 8.08 4.96 -4.90
C ASN A 156 7.27 5.83 -5.87
N ILE A 157 7.65 5.83 -7.14
CA ILE A 157 6.82 6.26 -8.27
C ILE A 157 6.48 5.00 -9.08
N TRP A 158 5.23 4.83 -9.43
CA TRP A 158 4.72 3.64 -10.09
C TRP A 158 3.84 4.00 -11.28
N TYR A 159 3.62 3.04 -12.15
CA TYR A 159 2.59 3.12 -13.18
C TYR A 159 1.94 1.76 -13.39
N ASP A 160 0.66 1.80 -13.75
CA ASP A 160 -0.11 0.65 -14.19
C ASP A 160 -0.22 0.63 -15.70
N GLY A 161 -0.45 -0.54 -16.25
CA GLY A 161 -0.60 -0.66 -17.69
C GLY A 161 -1.42 -1.88 -18.08
N TRP A 162 -2.02 -1.77 -19.24
CA TRP A 162 -2.80 -2.83 -19.86
C TRP A 162 -1.89 -3.73 -20.69
N ALA A 163 -2.02 -5.03 -20.49
CA ALA A 163 -1.32 -6.04 -21.28
C ALA A 163 -2.30 -7.08 -21.82
N ILE A 164 -2.07 -7.53 -23.04
CA ILE A 164 -2.86 -8.62 -23.64
C ILE A 164 -2.09 -9.93 -23.44
N PRO A 165 -2.63 -10.90 -22.67
CA PRO A 165 -1.97 -12.19 -22.48
C PRO A 165 -1.78 -12.95 -23.81
N LYS A 166 -0.69 -13.71 -23.92
CA LYS A 166 -0.30 -14.46 -25.13
C LYS A 166 -1.44 -15.32 -25.73
N TYR A 167 -2.30 -15.86 -24.89
CA TYR A 167 -3.37 -16.77 -25.31
C TYR A 167 -4.75 -16.14 -25.28
N ALA A 168 -4.83 -14.78 -25.24
CA ALA A 168 -6.11 -14.07 -25.32
C ALA A 168 -6.82 -14.38 -26.67
N ARG A 169 -8.12 -14.63 -26.59
CA ARG A 169 -8.93 -14.96 -27.78
C ARG A 169 -9.41 -13.71 -28.53
N ASN A 170 -9.65 -12.62 -27.84
CA ASN A 170 -10.26 -11.39 -28.36
C ASN A 170 -9.26 -10.22 -28.41
N VAL A 171 -8.05 -10.47 -28.97
CA VAL A 171 -6.96 -9.47 -29.06
C VAL A 171 -7.43 -8.17 -29.68
N LYS A 172 -8.16 -8.24 -30.81
CA LYS A 172 -8.66 -7.07 -31.52
C LYS A 172 -9.61 -6.22 -30.65
N ALA A 173 -10.54 -6.86 -29.94
CA ALA A 173 -11.46 -6.14 -29.05
C ALA A 173 -10.73 -5.50 -27.87
N ALA A 174 -9.75 -6.22 -27.29
CA ALA A 174 -8.89 -5.68 -26.22
C ALA A 174 -8.09 -4.46 -26.70
N SER A 175 -7.54 -4.51 -27.92
CA SER A 175 -6.80 -3.36 -28.50
C SER A 175 -7.71 -2.15 -28.69
N TYR A 176 -8.92 -2.32 -29.22
CA TYR A 176 -9.88 -1.20 -29.35
C TYR A 176 -10.31 -0.65 -27.98
N PHE A 177 -10.44 -1.50 -26.97
CA PHE A 177 -10.76 -1.03 -25.62
C PHE A 177 -9.62 -0.19 -25.03
N MET A 178 -8.38 -0.62 -25.17
CA MET A 178 -7.21 0.15 -24.73
C MET A 178 -7.08 1.48 -25.48
N ASP A 179 -7.31 1.49 -26.80
CA ASP A 179 -7.33 2.71 -27.60
C ASP A 179 -8.43 3.68 -27.13
N TYR A 180 -9.64 3.16 -26.87
CA TYR A 180 -10.73 3.95 -26.31
C TYR A 180 -10.37 4.58 -24.96
N LEU A 181 -9.67 3.85 -24.08
CA LEU A 181 -9.23 4.37 -22.78
C LEU A 181 -8.15 5.47 -22.87
N CYS A 182 -7.45 5.56 -24.00
CA CYS A 182 -6.45 6.61 -24.25
C CYS A 182 -7.06 7.92 -24.80
N ARG A 183 -8.35 7.97 -25.08
CA ARG A 183 -9.01 9.19 -25.55
C ARG A 183 -9.05 10.24 -24.44
N PRO A 184 -8.70 11.51 -24.70
CA PRO A 184 -8.66 12.56 -23.67
C PRO A 184 -9.96 12.70 -22.86
N ASP A 185 -11.12 12.66 -23.53
CA ASP A 185 -12.43 12.74 -22.86
C ASP A 185 -12.70 11.56 -21.91
N ILE A 186 -12.21 10.38 -22.24
CA ILE A 186 -12.34 9.17 -21.40
C ILE A 186 -11.30 9.18 -20.29
N VAL A 187 -10.09 9.63 -20.59
CA VAL A 187 -9.01 9.84 -19.62
C VAL A 187 -9.48 10.74 -18.48
N CYS A 188 -10.02 11.92 -18.77
CA CYS A 188 -10.50 12.85 -17.74
C CYS A 188 -11.57 12.22 -16.86
N ARG A 189 -12.56 11.54 -17.44
CA ARG A 189 -13.60 10.82 -16.67
C ARG A 189 -13.03 9.72 -15.78
N ASN A 190 -12.05 8.94 -16.26
CA ASN A 190 -11.40 7.92 -15.46
C ASN A 190 -10.65 8.53 -14.28
N MET A 191 -9.96 9.65 -14.49
CA MET A 191 -9.25 10.36 -13.44
C MET A 191 -10.19 10.89 -12.36
N GLU A 192 -11.33 11.47 -12.74
CA GLU A 192 -12.36 11.97 -11.81
C GLU A 192 -12.91 10.86 -10.90
N VAL A 193 -13.16 9.67 -11.46
CA VAL A 193 -13.74 8.56 -10.69
C VAL A 193 -12.70 7.88 -9.79
N THR A 194 -11.46 7.78 -10.24
CA THR A 194 -10.42 6.99 -9.56
C THR A 194 -9.51 7.82 -8.65
N GLY A 195 -9.43 9.14 -8.84
CA GLY A 195 -8.44 10.02 -8.24
C GLY A 195 -7.03 9.86 -8.83
N TYR A 196 -6.78 8.79 -9.59
CA TYR A 196 -5.47 8.51 -10.18
C TYR A 196 -5.22 9.29 -11.46
N VAL A 197 -3.95 9.47 -11.81
CA VAL A 197 -3.52 10.23 -12.97
C VAL A 197 -3.22 9.32 -14.15
N SER A 198 -3.75 9.65 -15.32
CA SER A 198 -3.44 8.94 -16.56
C SER A 198 -2.00 9.19 -17.01
N THR A 199 -1.44 8.22 -17.72
CA THR A 199 -0.16 8.35 -18.43
C THR A 199 -0.27 9.10 -19.77
N VAL A 200 -1.47 9.50 -20.18
CA VAL A 200 -1.71 10.29 -21.40
C VAL A 200 -1.48 11.76 -21.08
N ALA A 201 -0.53 12.38 -21.78
CA ALA A 201 -0.14 13.77 -21.60
C ALA A 201 -0.48 14.56 -22.86
N THR A 202 -1.65 15.20 -22.89
CA THR A 202 -2.05 16.07 -24.01
C THR A 202 -2.35 17.48 -23.50
N PRO A 203 -2.27 18.51 -24.37
CA PRO A 203 -2.63 19.88 -24.00
C PRO A 203 -4.06 20.01 -23.46
N GLU A 204 -5.00 19.21 -23.97
CA GLU A 204 -6.39 19.20 -23.56
C GLU A 204 -6.52 18.71 -22.10
N ILE A 205 -5.80 17.66 -21.73
CA ILE A 205 -5.78 17.14 -20.36
C ILE A 205 -5.13 18.16 -19.43
N LEU A 206 -4.01 18.78 -19.84
CA LEU A 206 -3.39 19.82 -19.04
C LEU A 206 -4.36 20.98 -18.78
N ALA A 207 -5.04 21.47 -19.81
CA ALA A 207 -6.02 22.56 -19.68
C ALA A 207 -7.17 22.22 -18.73
N GLU A 208 -7.65 20.97 -18.75
CA GLU A 208 -8.70 20.47 -17.85
C GLU A 208 -8.23 20.37 -16.39
N LYS A 209 -6.92 20.13 -16.16
CA LYS A 209 -6.35 19.91 -14.82
C LYS A 209 -5.73 21.16 -14.20
N ILE A 210 -5.71 22.30 -14.90
CA ILE A 210 -5.33 23.58 -14.30
C ILE A 210 -6.34 23.94 -13.21
N ASP A 211 -5.82 24.19 -11.99
CA ASP A 211 -6.60 24.58 -10.84
C ASP A 211 -6.06 25.91 -10.26
N THR A 212 -6.72 27.00 -10.60
CA THR A 212 -6.33 28.34 -10.15
C THR A 212 -6.56 28.59 -8.65
N THR A 213 -7.16 27.66 -7.92
CA THR A 213 -7.31 27.72 -6.47
C THR A 213 -6.04 27.29 -5.75
N GLN A 214 -5.14 26.58 -6.44
CA GLN A 214 -3.82 26.22 -5.89
C GLN A 214 -2.97 27.48 -5.68
N THR A 215 -2.35 27.56 -4.50
CA THR A 215 -1.49 28.70 -4.14
C THR A 215 -0.06 28.54 -4.65
N GLU A 216 0.38 27.29 -4.88
CA GLU A 216 1.72 26.96 -5.35
C GLU A 216 1.70 26.60 -6.83
N PHE A 217 2.84 26.81 -7.51
CA PHE A 217 3.04 26.41 -8.88
C PHE A 217 3.95 25.19 -8.93
N SER A 218 3.63 24.25 -9.82
CA SER A 218 4.43 23.06 -10.07
C SER A 218 5.07 23.08 -11.44
N ASP A 219 6.31 22.62 -11.55
CA ASP A 219 6.93 22.26 -12.84
C ASP A 219 6.50 20.83 -13.23
N VAL A 220 5.56 20.76 -14.16
CA VAL A 220 5.05 19.49 -14.71
C VAL A 220 5.49 19.26 -16.16
N SER A 221 6.51 19.99 -16.62
CA SER A 221 7.05 19.89 -17.98
C SER A 221 7.75 18.55 -18.25
N TYR A 222 8.14 17.81 -17.21
CA TYR A 222 8.63 16.44 -17.32
C TYR A 222 7.57 15.48 -17.91
N PHE A 223 6.28 15.86 -17.79
CA PHE A 223 5.14 15.04 -18.24
C PHE A 223 4.45 15.66 -19.44
N PHE A 224 4.04 16.92 -19.37
CA PHE A 224 3.31 17.61 -20.44
C PHE A 224 4.21 18.25 -21.49
N GLY A 225 5.51 18.33 -21.27
CA GLY A 225 6.45 18.96 -22.19
C GLY A 225 6.65 20.46 -21.95
N PRO A 226 7.36 21.13 -22.90
CA PRO A 226 7.66 22.55 -22.79
C PRO A 226 6.42 23.43 -22.67
N GLY A 227 6.49 24.47 -21.83
CA GLY A 227 5.37 25.38 -21.52
C GLY A 227 4.60 25.01 -20.24
N ALA A 228 4.92 23.87 -19.62
CA ALA A 228 4.33 23.43 -18.36
C ALA A 228 5.29 23.53 -17.16
N GLU A 229 6.26 24.45 -17.22
CA GLU A 229 7.27 24.65 -16.15
C GLU A 229 6.71 25.40 -14.95
N ARG A 230 5.55 26.05 -15.11
CA ARG A 230 4.93 26.83 -14.04
C ARG A 230 3.41 26.79 -14.15
N VAL A 231 2.78 25.78 -13.59
CA VAL A 231 1.33 25.55 -13.68
C VAL A 231 0.74 25.44 -12.29
N GLN A 232 -0.44 26.04 -12.06
CA GLN A 232 -1.26 25.80 -10.88
C GLN A 232 -2.07 24.52 -11.13
N ILE A 233 -1.72 23.46 -10.41
CA ILE A 233 -2.29 22.13 -10.59
C ILE A 233 -2.19 21.38 -9.24
N ASP A 234 -3.07 20.43 -8.99
CA ASP A 234 -3.01 19.63 -7.75
C ASP A 234 -1.67 18.85 -7.66
N PRO A 235 -0.81 19.17 -6.66
CA PRO A 235 0.49 18.52 -6.51
C PRO A 235 0.40 17.06 -6.05
N ALA A 236 -0.75 16.61 -5.53
CA ALA A 236 -0.97 15.21 -5.20
C ALA A 236 -1.17 14.37 -6.48
N GLN A 237 -1.81 14.96 -7.49
CA GLN A 237 -1.97 14.35 -8.83
C GLN A 237 -0.71 14.54 -9.69
N TYR A 238 -0.26 15.78 -9.82
CA TYR A 238 0.88 16.14 -10.67
C TYR A 238 1.96 16.81 -9.82
N PRO A 239 2.80 16.01 -9.14
CA PRO A 239 3.85 16.55 -8.29
C PRO A 239 4.87 17.36 -9.07
N ASP A 240 5.47 18.36 -8.43
CA ASP A 240 6.58 19.14 -9.00
C ASP A 240 7.72 18.22 -9.46
N ARG A 241 8.43 18.60 -10.51
CA ARG A 241 9.61 17.88 -11.07
C ARG A 241 10.57 17.40 -9.97
N LYS A 242 10.86 18.26 -8.98
CA LYS A 242 11.79 17.93 -7.88
C LYS A 242 11.30 16.76 -7.03
N VAL A 243 9.97 16.59 -6.90
CA VAL A 243 9.39 15.44 -6.21
C VAL A 243 9.60 14.16 -7.02
N VAL A 244 9.34 14.23 -8.33
CA VAL A 244 9.52 13.07 -9.23
C VAL A 244 10.99 12.65 -9.34
N GLU A 245 11.90 13.63 -9.38
CA GLU A 245 13.35 13.37 -9.52
C GLU A 245 13.93 12.64 -8.29
N ARG A 246 13.37 12.85 -7.10
CA ARG A 246 13.79 12.12 -5.88
C ARG A 246 13.08 10.78 -5.69
N CYS A 247 12.09 10.44 -6.52
CA CYS A 247 11.41 9.16 -6.48
C CYS A 247 12.07 8.13 -7.39
N ALA A 248 11.85 6.85 -7.10
CA ALA A 248 12.31 5.75 -7.93
C ALA A 248 11.23 4.67 -8.06
N MET A 249 11.37 3.84 -9.07
CA MET A 249 10.45 2.76 -9.34
C MET A 249 10.93 1.46 -8.71
N ILE A 250 10.05 0.79 -7.96
CA ILE A 250 10.34 -0.53 -7.41
C ILE A 250 10.38 -1.54 -8.57
N ARG A 251 11.46 -2.32 -8.63
CA ARG A 251 11.62 -3.43 -9.57
C ARG A 251 11.21 -4.74 -8.91
N ASP A 252 11.09 -5.77 -9.72
CA ASP A 252 10.93 -7.14 -9.24
C ASP A 252 12.21 -7.60 -8.52
N PHE A 253 12.06 -8.20 -7.33
CA PHE A 253 13.19 -8.75 -6.58
C PHE A 253 13.68 -10.10 -7.13
N GLY A 254 13.08 -10.61 -8.20
CA GLY A 254 13.47 -11.85 -8.84
C GLY A 254 13.47 -13.03 -7.87
N ASN A 255 14.62 -13.71 -7.78
CA ASN A 255 14.80 -14.89 -6.91
C ASN A 255 14.68 -14.55 -5.41
N GLU A 256 14.89 -13.29 -5.01
CA GLU A 256 14.84 -12.87 -3.61
C GLU A 256 13.41 -12.51 -3.15
N THR A 257 12.43 -12.56 -4.06
CA THR A 257 11.02 -12.24 -3.75
C THR A 257 10.49 -13.08 -2.58
N GLU A 258 10.80 -14.38 -2.53
CA GLU A 258 10.37 -15.26 -1.44
C GLU A 258 10.98 -14.85 -0.10
N VAL A 259 12.25 -14.47 -0.08
CA VAL A 259 12.96 -14.04 1.14
C VAL A 259 12.34 -12.74 1.69
N VAL A 260 12.01 -11.79 0.80
CA VAL A 260 11.34 -10.54 1.19
C VAL A 260 9.90 -10.81 1.70
N LEU A 261 9.18 -11.74 1.10
CA LEU A 261 7.85 -12.16 1.57
C LEU A 261 7.91 -12.86 2.93
N GLU A 262 8.91 -13.69 3.19
CA GLU A 262 9.14 -14.29 4.50
C GLU A 262 9.46 -13.23 5.56
N MET A 263 10.32 -12.26 5.24
CA MET A 263 10.59 -11.10 6.09
C MET A 263 9.28 -10.36 6.41
N TRP A 264 8.47 -10.07 5.39
CA TRP A 264 7.17 -9.41 5.57
C TRP A 264 6.23 -10.21 6.48
N SER A 265 6.19 -11.53 6.33
CA SER A 265 5.41 -12.42 7.17
C SER A 265 5.87 -12.37 8.63
N ARG A 266 7.19 -12.32 8.89
CA ARG A 266 7.74 -12.16 10.25
C ARG A 266 7.39 -10.79 10.85
N VAL A 267 7.46 -9.72 10.07
CA VAL A 267 7.05 -8.37 10.52
C VAL A 267 5.57 -8.36 10.92
N LYS A 268 4.68 -8.96 10.12
CA LYS A 268 3.24 -9.01 10.40
C LYS A 268 2.88 -10.01 11.51
N GLY A 269 3.51 -11.18 11.52
CA GLY A 269 3.19 -12.31 12.39
C GLY A 269 3.43 -12.07 13.88
N ASP A 270 4.38 -11.21 14.25
CA ASP A 270 4.68 -10.87 15.64
C ASP A 270 3.52 -10.17 16.40
N ASN A 271 2.36 -9.99 15.76
CA ASN A 271 1.15 -9.43 16.40
C ASN A 271 0.35 -10.48 17.21
N LEU A 272 0.56 -11.76 16.98
CA LEU A 272 -0.06 -12.78 17.79
C LEU A 272 0.67 -12.86 19.13
N ASN A 273 0.12 -12.17 20.13
CA ASN A 273 0.60 -12.31 21.49
C ASN A 273 0.60 -13.80 21.85
N SER A 274 1.76 -14.34 22.21
CA SER A 274 1.96 -15.77 22.54
C SER A 274 0.91 -16.27 23.53
N TRP A 275 0.44 -15.41 24.44
CA TRP A 275 -0.65 -15.71 25.37
C TRP A 275 -1.98 -15.99 24.69
N ILE A 276 -2.31 -15.30 23.61
CA ILE A 276 -3.55 -15.53 22.83
C ILE A 276 -3.49 -16.90 22.15
N VAL A 277 -2.34 -17.25 21.60
CA VAL A 277 -2.12 -18.57 20.97
C VAL A 277 -2.25 -19.68 22.03
N ILE A 278 -1.62 -19.52 23.20
CA ILE A 278 -1.74 -20.45 24.32
C ILE A 278 -3.19 -20.58 24.78
N LEU A 279 -3.91 -19.47 24.91
CA LEU A 279 -5.31 -19.46 25.31
C LEU A 279 -6.22 -20.21 24.32
N ILE A 280 -5.99 -20.01 23.01
CA ILE A 280 -6.71 -20.73 21.96
C ILE A 280 -6.46 -22.24 22.09
N PHE A 281 -5.22 -22.67 22.21
CA PHE A 281 -4.89 -24.09 22.40
C PHE A 281 -5.46 -24.66 23.70
N ALA A 282 -5.46 -23.89 24.79
CA ALA A 282 -6.06 -24.30 26.05
C ALA A 282 -7.58 -24.50 25.92
N VAL A 283 -8.29 -23.59 25.25
CA VAL A 283 -9.74 -23.74 25.00
C VAL A 283 -10.03 -24.97 24.14
N PHE A 284 -9.27 -25.19 23.06
CA PHE A 284 -9.42 -26.41 22.25
C PHE A 284 -9.13 -27.67 23.03
N GLY A 285 -8.09 -27.67 23.88
CA GLY A 285 -7.76 -28.78 24.79
C GLY A 285 -8.90 -29.08 25.75
N LEU A 286 -9.47 -28.08 26.40
CA LEU A 286 -10.62 -28.24 27.32
C LEU A 286 -11.87 -28.79 26.60
N LEU A 287 -12.16 -28.27 25.40
CA LEU A 287 -13.27 -28.78 24.56
C LEU A 287 -13.05 -30.24 24.17
N PHE A 288 -11.83 -30.62 23.80
CA PHE A 288 -11.50 -32.02 23.51
C PHE A 288 -11.70 -32.93 24.72
N VAL A 289 -11.16 -32.55 25.89
CA VAL A 289 -11.34 -33.29 27.14
C VAL A 289 -12.83 -33.42 27.48
N TRP A 290 -13.61 -32.34 27.34
CA TRP A 290 -15.05 -32.35 27.57
C TRP A 290 -15.79 -33.33 26.64
N VAL A 291 -15.45 -33.35 25.36
CA VAL A 291 -16.04 -34.28 24.36
C VAL A 291 -15.70 -35.72 24.71
N VAL A 292 -14.44 -36.02 25.06
CA VAL A 292 -13.98 -37.35 25.47
C VAL A 292 -14.70 -37.78 26.74
N TYR A 293 -14.76 -36.93 27.76
CA TYR A 293 -15.49 -37.17 29.01
C TYR A 293 -16.98 -37.50 28.74
N LYS A 294 -17.64 -36.70 27.93
CA LYS A 294 -19.05 -36.91 27.55
C LYS A 294 -19.25 -38.23 26.82
N ARG A 295 -18.29 -38.63 25.99
CA ARG A 295 -18.32 -39.92 25.26
C ARG A 295 -18.14 -41.10 26.18
N ILE A 296 -17.20 -41.01 27.14
CA ILE A 296 -16.97 -42.04 28.16
C ILE A 296 -18.20 -42.19 29.07
N ASN A 297 -18.77 -41.10 29.54
CA ASN A 297 -19.98 -41.13 30.40
C ASN A 297 -21.17 -41.75 29.66
N ARG A 298 -21.39 -41.42 28.40
CA ARG A 298 -22.44 -42.06 27.58
C ARG A 298 -22.21 -43.55 27.40
N TYR A 299 -20.95 -43.97 27.22
CA TYR A 299 -20.58 -45.39 27.13
C TYR A 299 -20.85 -46.12 28.43
N GLN A 300 -20.46 -45.55 29.56
CA GLN A 300 -20.68 -46.12 30.90
C GLN A 300 -22.20 -46.23 31.22
N GLN A 301 -23.00 -45.22 30.89
CA GLN A 301 -24.45 -45.25 31.07
C GLN A 301 -25.10 -46.37 30.22
N LYS A 302 -24.70 -46.50 28.96
CA LYS A 302 -25.17 -47.61 28.10
C LYS A 302 -24.80 -48.98 28.63
N ARG A 303 -23.59 -49.12 29.26
CA ARG A 303 -23.12 -50.36 29.86
C ARG A 303 -23.91 -50.69 31.14
N ARG A 304 -24.23 -49.68 31.97
CA ARG A 304 -25.09 -49.85 33.17
C ARG A 304 -26.53 -50.24 32.78
N HIS A 305 -27.10 -49.64 31.76
CA HIS A 305 -28.43 -49.99 31.25
C HIS A 305 -28.51 -51.42 30.67
N ARG A 306 -27.47 -51.86 29.95
CA ARG A 306 -27.38 -53.25 29.47
C ARG A 306 -27.28 -54.26 30.60
N ARG A 307 -26.51 -53.98 31.63
CA ARG A 307 -26.38 -54.85 32.85
C ARG A 307 -27.72 -54.94 33.58
N ARG A 308 -28.45 -53.86 33.77
CA ARG A 308 -29.78 -53.86 34.41
C ARG A 308 -30.78 -54.69 33.58
N ARG A 309 -30.84 -54.53 32.25
CA ARG A 309 -31.72 -55.34 31.39
C ARG A 309 -31.41 -56.83 31.37
N SER A 310 -30.14 -57.21 31.51
CA SER A 310 -29.76 -58.63 31.57
C SER A 310 -30.14 -59.25 32.92
N TRP A 311 -30.19 -58.48 34.01
CA TRP A 311 -30.63 -58.94 35.33
C TRP A 311 -32.11 -59.18 35.41
N TYR A 312 -32.95 -58.30 34.77
CA TYR A 312 -34.39 -58.50 34.69
C TYR A 312 -34.83 -59.65 33.74
N LYS A 313 -33.97 -60.11 32.85
CA LYS A 313 -34.28 -61.27 31.98
C LYS A 313 -33.90 -62.63 32.61
N LYS A 314 -33.23 -62.64 33.78
CA LYS A 314 -32.83 -63.86 34.49
C LYS A 314 -33.70 -64.14 35.70
N LYS A 315 -34.69 -63.31 36.00
CA LYS A 315 -35.80 -63.60 36.90
C LYS A 315 -37.02 -63.91 36.06
#